data_564a00e086d6e73b4d1e2c5f9a25093e
#
_entry.id   564a00e086d6e73b4d1e2c5f9a25093e
#
_cell.length_a   1.000
_cell.length_b   1.000
_cell.length_c   1.000
_cell.angle_alpha   90.00
_cell.angle_beta   90.00
_cell.angle_gamma   90.00
#
_symmetry.space_group_name_H-M   'P 1'
#
loop_
_entity.id
_entity.type
_entity.pdbx_description
1 polymer ?
#
loop_
_entity_poly.entity_id
_entity_poly.type
_entity_poly.pdbx_seq_one_letter_code
_entity_poly.pdbx_strand_id
1 'polypeptide(L)'
;ICAYTSLKALLDIKKPEKTVLCYFADKEEVGSDGSTGLNSSLIEYFTGKLLKLTGKDYDDQMLRETLWNSKAISADVTAGVDPIFKSVHDMNNSAKLSHGVPVAKYTGHGGKYSSNDADAEYMYEIRDIFDKNKVAYQVGGFGKVDEGGGGTVAKFLAYFGIRTVDIGPALLSMHSLFEVSSKADIYEAYKAYKAFYSIK
;
A
#
# COMPACT_ATOMS: atom_id res chain seq x y z
N ILE A 1 -5.51 -5.10 10.18
CA ILE A 1 -4.24 -4.79 10.87
C ILE A 1 -3.52 -3.61 10.24
N CYS A 2 -3.57 -3.45 8.91
CA CYS A 2 -2.90 -2.35 8.20
C CYS A 2 -3.48 -0.98 8.59
N ALA A 3 -4.80 -0.85 8.74
CA ALA A 3 -5.42 0.38 9.22
C ALA A 3 -4.90 0.79 10.63
N TYR A 4 -4.77 -0.18 11.54
CA TYR A 4 -4.23 0.08 12.87
C TYR A 4 -2.77 0.53 12.83
N THR A 5 -1.91 -0.19 12.10
CA THR A 5 -0.47 0.10 12.04
C THR A 5 -0.17 1.41 11.32
N SER A 6 -0.91 1.75 10.26
CA SER A 6 -0.77 3.04 9.56
C SER A 6 -1.25 4.23 10.40
N LEU A 7 -2.41 4.09 11.09
CA LEU A 7 -2.88 5.11 12.02
C LEU A 7 -1.90 5.33 13.17
N LYS A 8 -1.43 4.23 13.78
CA LYS A 8 -0.45 4.31 14.88
C LYS A 8 0.84 4.99 14.42
N ALA A 9 1.33 4.65 13.23
CA ALA A 9 2.51 5.28 12.63
C ALA A 9 2.30 6.80 12.45
N LEU A 10 1.15 7.20 11.92
CA LEU A 10 0.81 8.62 11.73
C LEU A 10 0.78 9.38 13.06
N LEU A 11 0.12 8.83 14.08
CA LEU A 11 0.00 9.46 15.40
C LEU A 11 1.35 9.61 16.13
N ASP A 12 2.33 8.79 15.80
CA ASP A 12 3.68 8.86 16.36
C ASP A 12 4.62 9.85 15.63
N ILE A 13 4.14 10.52 14.58
CA ILE A 13 4.87 11.60 13.89
C ILE A 13 4.54 12.93 14.54
N LYS A 14 5.56 13.59 15.08
CA LYS A 14 5.36 14.88 15.75
C LYS A 14 5.28 16.07 14.77
N LYS A 15 6.09 16.06 13.73
CA LYS A 15 6.19 17.16 12.78
C LYS A 15 6.63 16.62 11.41
N PRO A 16 5.69 16.23 10.55
CA PRO A 16 6.02 15.82 9.19
C PRO A 16 6.49 17.05 8.38
N GLU A 17 7.45 16.84 7.49
CA GLU A 17 7.92 17.91 6.57
C GLU A 17 6.97 18.10 5.38
N LYS A 18 6.29 17.05 5.00
CA LYS A 18 5.27 17.04 3.94
C LYS A 18 3.88 16.79 4.51
N THR A 19 2.86 17.18 3.78
CA THR A 19 1.49 16.80 4.15
C THR A 19 1.35 15.28 4.10
N VAL A 20 0.91 14.69 5.19
CA VAL A 20 0.69 13.25 5.31
C VAL A 20 -0.81 13.00 5.43
N LEU A 21 -1.30 12.07 4.63
CA LEU A 21 -2.68 11.63 4.64
C LEU A 21 -2.73 10.12 4.92
N CYS A 22 -3.48 9.72 5.94
CA CYS A 22 -3.85 8.32 6.15
C CYS A 22 -5.33 8.17 5.76
N TYR A 23 -5.58 7.51 4.65
CA TYR A 23 -6.91 7.33 4.10
C TYR A 23 -7.38 5.90 4.30
N PHE A 24 -8.50 5.71 4.96
CA PHE A 24 -9.15 4.41 5.11
C PHE A 24 -10.19 4.24 4.01
N ALA A 25 -9.85 3.48 3.00
CA ALA A 25 -10.73 3.21 1.87
C ALA A 25 -11.90 2.32 2.29
N ASP A 26 -13.11 2.73 1.96
CA ASP A 26 -14.31 1.93 2.12
C ASP A 26 -14.51 1.00 0.91
N LYS A 27 -15.18 -0.11 1.11
CA LYS A 27 -15.64 -1.04 0.04
C LYS A 27 -14.53 -1.68 -0.81
N GLU A 28 -13.33 -1.82 -0.24
CA GLU A 28 -12.22 -2.45 -0.96
C GLU A 28 -12.60 -3.87 -1.43
N GLU A 29 -13.18 -4.68 -0.55
CA GLU A 29 -13.52 -6.09 -0.79
C GLU A 29 -14.63 -6.31 -1.84
N VAL A 30 -15.34 -5.27 -2.23
CA VAL A 30 -16.35 -5.31 -3.31
C VAL A 30 -15.92 -4.51 -4.53
N GLY A 31 -14.61 -4.32 -4.72
CA GLY A 31 -14.01 -3.67 -5.90
C GLY A 31 -13.82 -2.17 -5.77
N SER A 32 -13.90 -1.61 -4.57
CA SER A 32 -13.79 -0.16 -4.29
C SER A 32 -14.86 0.70 -4.98
N ASP A 33 -15.95 0.10 -5.42
CA ASP A 33 -17.05 0.77 -6.11
C ASP A 33 -17.98 1.51 -5.14
N GLY A 34 -18.69 2.51 -5.66
CA GLY A 34 -19.58 3.38 -4.89
C GLY A 34 -18.92 4.71 -4.49
N SER A 35 -19.74 5.64 -3.99
CA SER A 35 -19.34 7.03 -3.74
C SER A 35 -18.29 7.21 -2.64
N THR A 36 -18.09 6.23 -1.78
CA THR A 36 -17.11 6.23 -0.68
C THR A 36 -15.92 5.30 -0.93
N GLY A 37 -15.99 4.48 -1.97
CA GLY A 37 -14.88 3.63 -2.40
C GLY A 37 -13.78 4.43 -3.10
N LEU A 38 -12.61 3.85 -3.22
CA LEU A 38 -11.48 4.55 -3.85
C LEU A 38 -11.64 4.68 -5.39
N ASN A 39 -12.51 3.88 -6.00
CA ASN A 39 -12.95 4.05 -7.39
C ASN A 39 -14.03 5.15 -7.52
N SER A 40 -13.78 6.29 -6.91
CA SER A 40 -14.65 7.46 -6.95
C SER A 40 -13.83 8.73 -6.97
N SER A 41 -14.46 9.89 -7.18
CA SER A 41 -13.79 11.19 -7.14
C SER A 41 -13.47 11.68 -5.71
N LEU A 42 -13.64 10.84 -4.69
CA LEU A 42 -13.52 11.28 -3.29
C LEU A 42 -12.10 11.76 -2.96
N ILE A 43 -11.06 11.09 -3.47
CA ILE A 43 -9.66 11.50 -3.23
C ILE A 43 -9.35 12.86 -3.87
N GLU A 44 -9.86 13.11 -5.09
CA GLU A 44 -9.71 14.41 -5.76
C GLU A 44 -10.44 15.51 -4.99
N TYR A 45 -11.69 15.25 -4.62
CA TYR A 45 -12.50 16.19 -3.85
C TYR A 45 -11.84 16.56 -2.52
N PHE A 46 -11.33 15.56 -1.79
CA PHE A 46 -10.67 15.77 -0.51
C PHE A 46 -9.36 16.56 -0.66
N THR A 47 -8.53 16.19 -1.63
CA THR A 47 -7.27 16.88 -1.94
C THR A 47 -7.54 18.34 -2.32
N GLY A 48 -8.54 18.59 -3.18
CA GLY A 48 -8.94 19.94 -3.53
C GLY A 48 -9.41 20.78 -2.33
N LYS A 49 -10.14 20.16 -1.39
CA LYS A 49 -10.51 20.85 -0.13
C LYS A 49 -9.29 21.19 0.72
N LEU A 50 -8.32 20.28 0.85
CA LEU A 50 -7.08 20.55 1.58
C LEU A 50 -6.28 21.67 0.93
N LEU A 51 -6.16 21.67 -0.40
CA LEU A 51 -5.47 22.75 -1.12
C LEU A 51 -6.09 24.12 -0.85
N LYS A 52 -7.42 24.22 -0.90
CA LYS A 52 -8.13 25.47 -0.56
C LYS A 52 -7.83 25.97 0.86
N LEU A 53 -7.65 25.06 1.81
CA LEU A 53 -7.31 25.42 3.19
C LEU A 53 -5.89 25.99 3.35
N THR A 54 -5.00 25.78 2.36
CA THR A 54 -3.65 26.40 2.38
C THR A 54 -3.67 27.90 2.08
N GLY A 55 -4.80 28.47 1.67
CA GLY A 55 -4.95 29.88 1.31
C GLY A 55 -4.31 30.28 -0.03
N LYS A 56 -3.89 29.32 -0.83
CA LYS A 56 -3.37 29.55 -2.19
C LYS A 56 -4.54 29.58 -3.20
N ASP A 57 -4.33 30.30 -4.29
CA ASP A 57 -5.23 30.19 -5.43
C ASP A 57 -5.26 28.73 -5.91
N TYR A 58 -6.45 28.20 -6.03
CA TYR A 58 -6.69 26.82 -6.37
C TYR A 58 -7.31 26.72 -7.76
N ASP A 59 -6.71 25.91 -8.61
CA ASP A 59 -7.26 25.51 -9.90
C ASP A 59 -7.13 23.99 -10.12
N ASP A 60 -7.69 23.51 -11.21
CA ASP A 60 -7.66 22.10 -11.58
C ASP A 60 -6.23 21.60 -11.88
N GLN A 61 -5.39 22.46 -12.44
CA GLN A 61 -3.99 22.11 -12.71
C GLN A 61 -3.21 21.88 -11.42
N MET A 62 -3.39 22.72 -10.42
CA MET A 62 -2.76 22.55 -9.10
C MET A 62 -3.19 21.23 -8.44
N LEU A 63 -4.46 20.85 -8.54
CA LEU A 63 -4.94 19.56 -8.05
C LEU A 63 -4.21 18.40 -8.74
N ARG A 64 -4.17 18.41 -10.07
CA ARG A 64 -3.50 17.35 -10.86
C ARG A 64 -2.01 17.26 -10.55
N GLU A 65 -1.32 18.38 -10.46
CA GLU A 65 0.10 18.42 -10.10
C GLU A 65 0.34 17.92 -8.67
N THR A 66 -0.56 18.22 -7.75
CA THR A 66 -0.46 17.72 -6.37
C THR A 66 -0.60 16.21 -6.32
N LEU A 67 -1.59 15.64 -7.02
CA LEU A 67 -1.76 14.19 -7.10
C LEU A 67 -0.56 13.52 -7.78
N TRP A 68 -0.12 14.05 -8.93
CA TRP A 68 1.03 13.54 -9.68
C TRP A 68 2.34 13.53 -8.88
N ASN A 69 2.56 14.55 -8.05
CA ASN A 69 3.73 14.66 -7.19
C ASN A 69 3.59 13.92 -5.86
N SER A 70 2.44 13.29 -5.62
CA SER A 70 2.19 12.50 -4.42
C SER A 70 2.76 11.10 -4.54
N LYS A 71 3.04 10.50 -3.39
CA LYS A 71 3.48 9.11 -3.25
C LYS A 71 2.59 8.41 -2.25
N ALA A 72 2.30 7.16 -2.48
CA ALA A 72 1.43 6.39 -1.62
C ALA A 72 1.95 4.98 -1.34
N ILE A 73 1.64 4.48 -0.16
CA ILE A 73 1.66 3.06 0.16
C ILE A 73 0.19 2.60 0.19
N SER A 74 -0.13 1.62 -0.62
CA SER A 74 -1.33 0.81 -0.45
C SER A 74 -1.07 -0.16 0.69
N ALA A 75 -1.59 0.19 1.87
CA ALA A 75 -1.32 -0.56 3.10
C ALA A 75 -2.31 -1.72 3.20
N ASP A 76 -2.00 -2.79 2.50
CA ASP A 76 -2.81 -4.00 2.46
C ASP A 76 -1.97 -5.24 2.76
N VAL A 77 -2.62 -6.26 3.33
CA VAL A 77 -1.98 -7.54 3.62
C VAL A 77 -1.67 -8.30 2.32
N THR A 78 -0.70 -9.20 2.37
CA THR A 78 -0.39 -10.07 1.23
C THR A 78 -0.42 -11.54 1.63
N ALA A 79 -0.66 -12.43 0.66
CA ALA A 79 -0.64 -13.86 0.91
C ALA A 79 0.78 -14.35 1.24
N GLY A 80 0.93 -14.91 2.44
CA GLY A 80 2.13 -15.66 2.82
C GLY A 80 2.13 -17.04 2.19
N VAL A 81 3.32 -17.61 1.97
CA VAL A 81 3.43 -19.00 1.46
C VAL A 81 2.70 -19.95 2.38
N ASP A 82 1.59 -20.48 1.89
CA ASP A 82 0.83 -21.52 2.59
C ASP A 82 1.46 -22.90 2.32
N PRO A 83 1.82 -23.65 3.38
CA PRO A 83 2.42 -24.98 3.21
C PRO A 83 1.48 -26.01 2.57
N ILE A 84 0.16 -25.78 2.64
CA ILE A 84 -0.86 -26.67 2.08
C ILE A 84 -1.12 -26.34 0.60
N PHE A 85 -1.13 -25.05 0.24
CA PHE A 85 -1.49 -24.55 -1.08
C PHE A 85 -0.29 -23.97 -1.85
N LYS A 86 0.85 -24.62 -1.81
CA LYS A 86 2.09 -24.13 -2.44
C LYS A 86 1.98 -23.88 -3.94
N SER A 87 1.08 -24.59 -4.63
CA SER A 87 0.91 -24.47 -6.09
C SER A 87 0.46 -23.10 -6.56
N VAL A 88 -0.25 -22.34 -5.72
CA VAL A 88 -0.72 -20.97 -6.04
C VAL A 88 0.34 -19.90 -5.83
N HIS A 89 1.52 -20.28 -5.34
CA HIS A 89 2.62 -19.37 -5.05
C HIS A 89 3.77 -19.51 -6.04
N ASP A 90 4.35 -18.39 -6.48
CA ASP A 90 5.69 -18.39 -7.06
C ASP A 90 6.70 -18.42 -5.90
N MET A 91 7.27 -19.59 -5.65
CA MET A 91 8.14 -19.82 -4.48
C MET A 91 9.40 -18.94 -4.45
N ASN A 92 9.80 -18.35 -5.59
CA ASN A 92 10.93 -17.44 -5.67
C ASN A 92 10.57 -15.99 -5.27
N ASN A 93 9.27 -15.62 -5.43
CA ASN A 93 8.79 -14.27 -5.25
C ASN A 93 7.64 -14.15 -4.26
N SER A 94 7.30 -15.20 -3.52
CA SER A 94 6.21 -15.15 -2.56
C SER A 94 6.69 -14.80 -1.16
N ALA A 95 5.89 -14.00 -0.47
CA ALA A 95 6.17 -13.56 0.89
C ALA A 95 6.12 -14.71 1.90
N LYS A 96 6.98 -14.65 2.91
CA LYS A 96 7.05 -15.62 4.00
C LYS A 96 6.80 -14.91 5.33
N LEU A 97 6.07 -15.57 6.24
CA LEU A 97 5.86 -15.05 7.59
C LEU A 97 7.19 -14.96 8.34
N SER A 98 7.34 -13.92 9.16
CA SER A 98 8.52 -13.66 9.99
C SER A 98 9.80 -13.32 9.19
N HIS A 99 9.66 -12.83 7.97
CA HIS A 99 10.77 -12.38 7.12
C HIS A 99 10.76 -10.87 6.86
N GLY A 100 10.02 -10.11 7.65
CA GLY A 100 9.84 -8.67 7.47
C GLY A 100 8.61 -8.33 6.62
N VAL A 101 8.29 -7.05 6.52
CA VAL A 101 7.11 -6.60 5.79
C VAL A 101 7.31 -6.80 4.28
N PRO A 102 6.40 -7.48 3.59
CA PRO A 102 6.41 -7.59 2.14
C PRO A 102 6.23 -6.25 1.43
N VAL A 103 7.03 -6.03 0.39
CA VAL A 103 6.88 -4.97 -0.59
C VAL A 103 6.51 -5.63 -1.91
N ALA A 104 5.27 -5.47 -2.32
CA ALA A 104 4.75 -6.08 -3.54
C ALA A 104 4.79 -5.06 -4.68
N LYS A 105 5.79 -5.19 -5.56
CA LYS A 105 5.92 -4.33 -6.74
C LYS A 105 4.71 -4.43 -7.65
N TYR A 106 4.15 -5.63 -7.76
CA TYR A 106 3.08 -5.96 -8.69
C TYR A 106 1.96 -6.71 -7.97
N THR A 107 0.73 -6.27 -8.20
CA THR A 107 -0.50 -6.93 -7.73
C THR A 107 -1.47 -7.06 -8.89
N GLY A 108 -2.29 -8.11 -8.91
CA GLY A 108 -3.28 -8.29 -9.96
C GLY A 108 -3.97 -9.64 -9.91
N HIS A 109 -5.21 -9.70 -10.41
CA HIS A 109 -5.98 -10.95 -10.50
C HIS A 109 -5.33 -11.92 -11.48
N GLY A 110 -5.13 -13.17 -11.05
CA GLY A 110 -4.38 -14.17 -11.80
C GLY A 110 -2.96 -13.71 -12.16
N GLY A 111 -2.44 -12.69 -11.45
CA GLY A 111 -1.16 -12.07 -11.77
C GLY A 111 -1.15 -11.29 -13.09
N LYS A 112 -2.30 -10.85 -13.61
CA LYS A 112 -2.39 -10.30 -14.98
C LYS A 112 -3.16 -8.99 -15.12
N TYR A 113 -4.28 -8.80 -14.45
CA TYR A 113 -5.18 -7.68 -14.67
C TYR A 113 -5.71 -7.08 -13.37
N SER A 114 -6.35 -5.92 -13.45
CA SER A 114 -6.77 -5.14 -12.27
C SER A 114 -5.61 -4.88 -11.32
N SER A 115 -4.45 -4.55 -11.88
CA SER A 115 -3.16 -4.53 -11.21
C SER A 115 -2.62 -3.12 -11.05
N ASN A 116 -1.70 -2.99 -10.10
CA ASN A 116 -0.71 -1.93 -10.05
C ASN A 116 0.68 -2.54 -10.29
N ASP A 117 1.54 -1.80 -10.96
CA ASP A 117 2.97 -2.13 -11.14
C ASP A 117 3.78 -0.92 -10.73
N ALA A 118 4.35 -0.94 -9.52
CA ALA A 118 5.15 0.16 -9.02
C ALA A 118 6.40 0.36 -9.89
N ASP A 119 6.71 1.62 -10.24
CA ASP A 119 7.89 1.94 -11.03
C ASP A 119 9.20 1.64 -10.29
N ALA A 120 10.27 1.39 -11.05
CA ALA A 120 11.55 0.94 -10.50
C ALA A 120 12.22 2.01 -9.61
N GLU A 121 12.07 3.28 -9.96
CA GLU A 121 12.60 4.40 -9.20
C GLU A 121 11.91 4.53 -7.85
N TYR A 122 10.60 4.36 -7.81
CA TYR A 122 9.85 4.38 -6.55
C TYR A 122 10.16 3.15 -5.68
N MET A 123 10.31 1.98 -6.29
CA MET A 123 10.78 0.79 -5.58
C MET A 123 12.17 0.99 -4.95
N TYR A 124 13.08 1.64 -5.67
CA TYR A 124 14.40 2.00 -5.13
C TYR A 124 14.27 2.96 -3.94
N GLU A 125 13.46 4.00 -4.07
CA GLU A 125 13.23 4.99 -3.01
C GLU A 125 12.66 4.35 -1.73
N ILE A 126 11.66 3.49 -1.86
CA ILE A 126 11.06 2.77 -0.73
C ILE A 126 12.12 1.90 -0.02
N ARG A 127 12.92 1.16 -0.77
CA ARG A 127 14.00 0.34 -0.20
C ARG A 127 15.04 1.20 0.52
N ASP A 128 15.47 2.29 -0.08
CA ASP A 128 16.42 3.22 0.54
C ASP A 128 15.86 3.81 1.85
N ILE A 129 14.57 4.18 1.87
CA ILE A 129 13.89 4.64 3.09
C ILE A 129 13.92 3.54 4.16
N PHE A 130 13.61 2.30 3.80
CA PHE A 130 13.55 1.19 4.75
C PHE A 130 14.92 0.81 5.29
N ASP A 131 15.93 0.75 4.44
CA ASP A 131 17.31 0.47 4.82
C ASP A 131 17.85 1.53 5.81
N LYS A 132 17.63 2.81 5.52
CA LYS A 132 18.02 3.93 6.40
C LYS A 132 17.32 3.88 7.76
N ASN A 133 16.09 3.38 7.81
CA ASN A 133 15.29 3.29 9.03
C ASN A 133 15.34 1.91 9.71
N LYS A 134 16.20 1.00 9.21
CA LYS A 134 16.34 -0.36 9.74
C LYS A 134 15.02 -1.13 9.81
N VAL A 135 14.20 -0.98 8.80
CA VAL A 135 12.98 -1.77 8.59
C VAL A 135 13.38 -3.09 7.99
N ALA A 136 12.96 -4.20 8.61
CA ALA A 136 13.09 -5.51 7.98
C ALA A 136 11.97 -5.69 6.94
N TYR A 137 12.34 -5.92 5.70
CA TYR A 137 11.40 -6.12 4.60
C TYR A 137 11.82 -7.24 3.66
N GLN A 138 10.87 -7.73 2.90
CA GLN A 138 11.09 -8.68 1.82
C GLN A 138 10.40 -8.18 0.56
N VAL A 139 10.90 -8.56 -0.62
CA VAL A 139 10.23 -8.29 -1.89
C VAL A 139 9.48 -9.54 -2.31
N GLY A 140 8.20 -9.40 -2.65
CA GLY A 140 7.38 -10.53 -3.05
C GLY A 140 6.27 -10.12 -4.00
N GLY A 141 5.74 -11.11 -4.72
CA GLY A 141 4.54 -10.98 -5.53
C GLY A 141 3.31 -11.48 -4.77
N PHE A 142 2.14 -11.17 -5.30
CA PHE A 142 0.85 -11.57 -4.75
C PHE A 142 0.27 -12.76 -5.53
N GLY A 143 0.95 -13.89 -5.46
CA GLY A 143 0.55 -15.13 -6.11
C GLY A 143 1.25 -15.43 -7.44
N LYS A 144 1.06 -16.64 -7.89
CA LYS A 144 1.60 -17.16 -9.16
C LYS A 144 0.66 -16.81 -10.32
N VAL A 145 1.21 -16.45 -11.47
CA VAL A 145 0.42 -16.16 -12.67
C VAL A 145 -0.50 -17.33 -13.03
N ASP A 146 -1.74 -17.05 -13.32
CA ASP A 146 -2.85 -17.97 -13.62
C ASP A 146 -3.34 -18.85 -12.44
N GLU A 147 -2.61 -18.90 -11.34
CA GLU A 147 -2.93 -19.79 -10.19
C GLU A 147 -3.40 -18.99 -8.96
N GLY A 148 -2.95 -17.77 -8.81
CA GLY A 148 -3.27 -16.93 -7.67
C GLY A 148 -3.18 -15.44 -7.98
N GLY A 149 -3.19 -14.62 -6.94
CA GLY A 149 -3.12 -13.17 -7.07
C GLY A 149 -4.42 -12.48 -6.75
N GLY A 150 -4.37 -11.16 -6.62
CA GLY A 150 -5.50 -10.29 -6.32
C GLY A 150 -5.18 -8.84 -6.63
N GLY A 151 -6.20 -8.02 -6.77
CA GLY A 151 -6.07 -6.56 -6.88
C GLY A 151 -6.05 -5.91 -5.51
N THR A 152 -5.60 -4.67 -5.49
CA THR A 152 -5.61 -3.80 -4.30
C THR A 152 -6.11 -2.42 -4.68
N VAL A 153 -6.24 -1.53 -3.71
CA VAL A 153 -6.61 -0.12 -3.98
C VAL A 153 -5.53 0.65 -4.74
N ALA A 154 -4.31 0.12 -4.82
CA ALA A 154 -3.16 0.80 -5.45
C ALA A 154 -3.44 1.26 -6.89
N LYS A 155 -4.16 0.46 -7.69
CA LYS A 155 -4.47 0.82 -9.07
C LYS A 155 -5.29 2.11 -9.19
N PHE A 156 -6.17 2.39 -8.24
CA PHE A 156 -7.00 3.59 -8.26
C PHE A 156 -6.21 4.85 -7.93
N LEU A 157 -5.21 4.74 -7.05
CA LEU A 157 -4.28 5.82 -6.76
C LEU A 157 -3.34 6.07 -7.96
N ALA A 158 -2.83 4.99 -8.56
CA ALA A 158 -1.97 5.06 -9.75
C ALA A 158 -2.69 5.69 -10.96
N TYR A 159 -4.02 5.55 -11.07
CA TYR A 159 -4.83 6.22 -12.09
C TYR A 159 -4.66 7.75 -12.08
N PHE A 160 -4.45 8.35 -10.92
CA PHE A 160 -4.19 9.79 -10.77
C PHE A 160 -2.71 10.17 -10.93
N GLY A 161 -1.86 9.24 -11.33
CA GLY A 161 -0.42 9.45 -11.45
C GLY A 161 0.33 9.41 -10.12
N ILE A 162 -0.33 9.05 -9.02
CA ILE A 162 0.30 8.87 -7.71
C ILE A 162 1.20 7.64 -7.77
N ARG A 163 2.49 7.80 -7.47
CA ARG A 163 3.40 6.66 -7.35
C ARG A 163 3.00 5.79 -6.17
N THR A 164 2.58 4.57 -6.45
CA THR A 164 1.96 3.70 -5.45
C THR A 164 2.60 2.31 -5.43
N VAL A 165 2.82 1.77 -4.25
CA VAL A 165 3.31 0.40 -4.03
C VAL A 165 2.53 -0.26 -2.90
N ASP A 166 2.31 -1.56 -2.99
CA ASP A 166 1.63 -2.34 -1.96
C ASP A 166 2.61 -2.81 -0.90
N ILE A 167 2.32 -2.48 0.36
CA ILE A 167 3.16 -2.85 1.51
C ILE A 167 2.27 -3.19 2.70
N GLY A 168 2.36 -4.44 3.16
CA GLY A 168 1.67 -4.87 4.37
C GLY A 168 2.09 -6.27 4.79
N PRO A 169 1.80 -6.70 6.03
CA PRO A 169 2.29 -7.97 6.54
C PRO A 169 1.71 -9.16 5.78
N ALA A 170 2.54 -10.20 5.64
CA ALA A 170 2.07 -11.47 5.11
C ALA A 170 1.15 -12.18 6.11
N LEU A 171 0.14 -12.87 5.59
CA LEU A 171 -0.73 -13.70 6.40
C LEU A 171 -1.10 -15.01 5.71
N LEU A 172 -1.54 -15.97 6.50
CA LEU A 172 -2.13 -17.22 6.05
C LEU A 172 -3.65 -17.17 6.26
N SER A 173 -4.36 -17.94 5.47
CA SER A 173 -5.82 -18.10 5.56
C SER A 173 -6.58 -16.77 5.39
N MET A 174 -6.11 -15.93 4.46
CA MET A 174 -6.79 -14.68 4.09
C MET A 174 -8.28 -14.91 3.81
N HIS A 175 -9.14 -14.02 4.32
CA HIS A 175 -10.61 -14.13 4.26
C HIS A 175 -11.23 -15.28 5.05
N SER A 176 -10.47 -15.98 5.87
CA SER A 176 -11.03 -17.00 6.78
C SER A 176 -11.47 -16.39 8.12
N LEU A 177 -12.13 -17.21 8.94
CA LEU A 177 -12.50 -16.79 10.30
C LEU A 177 -11.29 -16.61 11.23
N PHE A 178 -10.14 -17.22 10.90
CA PHE A 178 -8.91 -17.15 11.65
C PHE A 178 -7.73 -16.93 10.70
N GLU A 179 -7.37 -15.69 10.51
CA GLU A 179 -6.18 -15.29 9.78
C GLU A 179 -4.96 -15.28 10.70
N VAL A 180 -3.83 -15.69 10.20
CA VAL A 180 -2.58 -15.78 10.96
C VAL A 180 -1.50 -14.91 10.33
N SER A 181 -0.92 -14.00 11.11
CA SER A 181 0.23 -13.18 10.71
C SER A 181 1.31 -13.17 11.77
N SER A 182 2.52 -12.82 11.37
CA SER A 182 3.65 -12.69 12.28
C SER A 182 3.59 -11.34 13.03
N LYS A 183 3.69 -11.36 14.36
CA LYS A 183 3.80 -10.14 15.17
C LYS A 183 5.04 -9.32 14.82
N ALA A 184 6.12 -9.97 14.42
CA ALA A 184 7.34 -9.28 13.97
C ALA A 184 7.06 -8.50 12.68
N ASP A 185 6.42 -9.13 11.69
CA ASP A 185 6.11 -8.47 10.41
C ASP A 185 5.08 -7.33 10.59
N ILE A 186 4.13 -7.48 11.51
CA ILE A 186 3.20 -6.40 11.89
C ILE A 186 3.95 -5.20 12.48
N TYR A 187 4.94 -5.45 13.34
CA TYR A 187 5.77 -4.39 13.88
C TYR A 187 6.65 -3.73 12.80
N GLU A 188 7.20 -4.51 11.87
CA GLU A 188 7.95 -3.97 10.75
C GLU A 188 7.05 -3.16 9.78
N ALA A 189 5.78 -3.55 9.59
CA ALA A 189 4.81 -2.75 8.83
C ALA A 189 4.58 -1.38 9.50
N TYR A 190 4.40 -1.34 10.81
CA TYR A 190 4.32 -0.07 11.55
C TYR A 190 5.58 0.79 11.35
N LYS A 191 6.77 0.21 11.44
CA LYS A 191 8.04 0.91 11.21
C LYS A 191 8.13 1.44 9.77
N ALA A 192 7.74 0.62 8.80
CA ALA A 192 7.71 0.97 7.38
C ALA A 192 6.84 2.21 7.12
N TYR A 193 5.61 2.20 7.63
CA TYR A 193 4.69 3.34 7.47
C TYR A 193 5.19 4.59 8.18
N LYS A 194 5.77 4.44 9.38
CA LYS A 194 6.37 5.55 10.10
C LYS A 194 7.57 6.15 9.36
N ALA A 195 8.43 5.31 8.80
CA ALA A 195 9.56 5.74 7.97
C ALA A 195 9.08 6.49 6.73
N PHE A 196 8.06 5.96 6.04
CA PHE A 196 7.45 6.60 4.89
C PHE A 196 6.85 7.96 5.23
N TYR A 197 6.10 8.10 6.30
CA TYR A 197 5.52 9.38 6.72
C TYR A 197 6.56 10.41 7.16
N SER A 198 7.80 9.99 7.44
CA SER A 198 8.89 10.84 7.92
C SER A 198 9.85 11.29 6.80
N ILE A 199 9.55 11.01 5.53
CA ILE A 199 10.38 11.43 4.40
C ILE A 199 10.45 12.95 4.28
N LYS A 200 11.64 13.43 3.85
CA LYS A 200 11.93 14.85 3.64
C LYS A 200 11.61 15.31 2.22
#